data_aacc18fe350589450439e86ee73e2605
#
_entry.id   aacc18fe350589450439e86ee73e2605
#
_cell.length_a   1.000
_cell.length_b   1.000
_cell.length_c   1.000
_cell.angle_alpha   90.00
_cell.angle_beta   90.00
_cell.angle_gamma   90.00
#
_symmetry.space_group_name_H-M   'P 1'
#
loop_
_entity.id
_entity.type
_entity.pdbx_description
1 polymer ?
#
loop_
_entity_poly.entity_id
_entity_poly.type
_entity_poly.pdbx_seq_one_letter_code
_entity_poly.pdbx_strand_id
1 'polypeptide(L)'
;MRKEWAAAALAVALLSGCAGITTGVSAGGQADAFASGARGYEVIRTGGQADDPGYRQIGTLVRDALAQRGFDAQSGQDARYRRAIAYATQPASVAGTSERCGAASSSACVSVDGPAPLAIPFAGAVYRHVLTLLFVDARSGADVYRVSASLRDRDAGSQHAASALVTSALAKLPFGQGGGWLVKTKKDDAGAMPGVVSVKPAAAR
;
A
#
# COMPACT_ATOMS: atom_id res chain seq x y z
N MET A 1 -35.23 -32.39 -14.19
CA MET A 1 -34.29 -32.34 -13.05
C MET A 1 -32.82 -32.11 -13.43
N ARG A 2 -32.26 -32.64 -14.54
CA ARG A 2 -30.86 -32.42 -14.91
C ARG A 2 -30.53 -30.99 -15.39
N LYS A 3 -31.46 -30.24 -15.97
CA LYS A 3 -31.26 -28.89 -16.50
C LYS A 3 -31.14 -27.82 -15.41
N GLU A 4 -31.79 -28.02 -14.28
CA GLU A 4 -31.78 -27.03 -13.17
C GLU A 4 -30.44 -27.08 -12.40
N TRP A 5 -29.83 -28.25 -12.31
CA TRP A 5 -28.50 -28.38 -11.66
C TRP A 5 -27.37 -27.74 -12.48
N ALA A 6 -27.50 -27.74 -13.81
CA ALA A 6 -26.51 -27.10 -14.68
C ALA A 6 -26.58 -25.57 -14.57
N ALA A 7 -27.77 -24.99 -14.42
CA ALA A 7 -27.95 -23.54 -14.24
C ALA A 7 -27.43 -23.05 -12.87
N ALA A 8 -27.64 -23.86 -11.81
CA ALA A 8 -27.10 -23.54 -10.48
C ALA A 8 -25.58 -23.60 -10.44
N ALA A 9 -24.97 -24.60 -11.08
CA ALA A 9 -23.49 -24.71 -11.17
C ALA A 9 -22.87 -23.55 -11.97
N LEU A 10 -23.54 -23.08 -13.03
CA LEU A 10 -23.05 -21.94 -13.83
C LEU A 10 -23.14 -20.63 -13.04
N ALA A 11 -24.17 -20.42 -12.24
CA ALA A 11 -24.33 -19.23 -11.40
C ALA A 11 -23.24 -19.14 -10.31
N VAL A 12 -22.85 -20.28 -9.70
CA VAL A 12 -21.77 -20.33 -8.70
C VAL A 12 -20.40 -20.02 -9.33
N ALA A 13 -20.15 -20.49 -10.55
CA ALA A 13 -18.89 -20.20 -11.26
C ALA A 13 -18.73 -18.71 -11.62
N LEU A 14 -19.84 -18.00 -11.85
CA LEU A 14 -19.81 -16.56 -12.16
C LEU A 14 -19.55 -15.68 -10.92
N LEU A 15 -19.84 -16.16 -9.71
CA LEU A 15 -19.57 -15.41 -8.48
C LEU A 15 -18.13 -15.55 -7.96
N SER A 16 -17.39 -16.57 -8.37
CA SER A 16 -16.00 -16.79 -7.92
C SER A 16 -14.96 -15.87 -8.58
N GLY A 17 -15.34 -15.13 -9.61
CA GLY A 17 -14.42 -14.34 -10.43
C GLY A 17 -14.01 -12.96 -9.92
N CYS A 18 -14.50 -12.47 -8.77
CA CYS A 18 -14.33 -11.07 -8.36
C CYS A 18 -13.73 -10.83 -6.98
N ALA A 19 -13.15 -11.82 -6.34
CA ALA A 19 -12.48 -11.65 -5.06
C ALA A 19 -11.14 -10.91 -5.22
N GLY A 20 -11.20 -9.59 -5.42
CA GLY A 20 -10.03 -8.72 -5.38
C GLY A 20 -9.86 -8.11 -3.99
N ILE A 21 -8.62 -7.82 -3.63
CA ILE A 21 -8.29 -7.08 -2.40
C ILE A 21 -8.50 -5.58 -2.66
N THR A 22 -9.19 -4.89 -1.77
CA THR A 22 -9.35 -3.44 -1.84
C THR A 22 -8.55 -2.78 -0.71
N THR A 23 -7.65 -1.91 -1.09
CA THR A 23 -6.73 -1.20 -0.21
C THR A 23 -7.06 0.28 -0.22
N GLY A 24 -7.08 0.92 0.94
CA GLY A 24 -7.11 2.37 1.05
C GLY A 24 -5.71 2.95 0.83
N VAL A 25 -5.61 4.01 0.04
CA VAL A 25 -4.34 4.70 -0.22
C VAL A 25 -4.49 6.18 0.05
N SER A 26 -3.52 6.76 0.74
CA SER A 26 -3.39 8.20 0.93
C SER A 26 -2.01 8.65 0.52
N ALA A 27 -1.89 9.85 -0.04
CA ALA A 27 -0.62 10.42 -0.44
C ALA A 27 -0.54 11.90 -0.06
N GLY A 28 0.67 12.36 0.18
CA GLY A 28 0.97 13.75 0.50
C GLY A 28 2.37 14.15 0.05
N GLY A 29 2.65 15.44 0.09
CA GLY A 29 3.93 16.00 -0.35
C GLY A 29 3.82 16.71 -1.69
N GLN A 30 4.95 16.94 -2.34
CA GLN A 30 5.06 17.70 -3.60
C GLN A 30 5.05 16.74 -4.81
N ALA A 31 3.86 16.24 -5.17
CA ALA A 31 3.70 15.22 -6.21
C ALA A 31 4.34 15.63 -7.55
N ASP A 32 4.20 16.89 -7.96
CA ASP A 32 4.74 17.39 -9.23
C ASP A 32 6.27 17.46 -9.22
N ALA A 33 6.86 17.91 -8.11
CA ALA A 33 8.32 17.92 -7.93
C ALA A 33 8.90 16.50 -7.89
N PHE A 34 8.17 15.57 -7.30
CA PHE A 34 8.55 14.16 -7.26
C PHE A 34 8.46 13.51 -8.65
N ALA A 35 7.44 13.84 -9.45
CA ALA A 35 7.24 13.28 -10.78
C ALA A 35 8.27 13.73 -11.81
N SER A 36 8.73 15.00 -11.72
CA SER A 36 9.61 15.65 -12.70
C SER A 36 11.11 15.46 -12.45
N GLY A 37 11.48 14.90 -11.31
CA GLY A 37 12.88 14.75 -10.89
C GLY A 37 13.58 13.50 -11.42
N ALA A 38 14.91 13.47 -11.24
CA ALA A 38 15.69 12.23 -11.38
C ALA A 38 15.15 11.16 -10.43
N ARG A 39 15.12 9.90 -10.87
CA ARG A 39 14.45 8.80 -10.17
C ARG A 39 15.39 7.91 -9.37
N GLY A 40 16.63 8.36 -9.12
CA GLY A 40 17.59 7.67 -8.27
C GLY A 40 17.22 7.80 -6.79
N TYR A 41 17.26 6.71 -6.05
CA TYR A 41 17.04 6.74 -4.61
C TYR A 41 17.98 5.83 -3.83
N GLU A 42 18.33 6.27 -2.62
CA GLU A 42 19.03 5.49 -1.61
C GLU A 42 18.04 4.91 -0.59
N VAL A 43 18.30 3.72 -0.10
CA VAL A 43 17.45 3.06 0.92
C VAL A 43 17.94 3.44 2.31
N ILE A 44 17.06 4.10 3.09
CA ILE A 44 17.30 4.31 4.51
C ILE A 44 16.68 3.14 5.29
N ARG A 45 17.44 2.61 6.25
CA ARG A 45 16.99 1.59 7.19
C ARG A 45 17.31 2.01 8.61
N THR A 46 16.44 1.70 9.55
CA THR A 46 16.79 1.73 10.98
C THR A 46 17.53 0.45 11.35
N GLY A 47 18.33 0.48 12.43
CA GLY A 47 19.17 -0.68 12.80
C GLY A 47 18.36 -2.00 12.91
N GLY A 48 17.19 -1.97 13.53
CA GLY A 48 16.35 -3.18 13.68
C GLY A 48 15.70 -3.68 12.38
N GLN A 49 15.61 -2.84 11.34
CA GLN A 49 15.00 -3.23 10.06
C GLN A 49 15.95 -4.05 9.18
N ALA A 50 17.27 -3.93 9.38
CA ALA A 50 18.25 -4.64 8.57
C ALA A 50 18.18 -6.15 8.79
N ASP A 51 17.89 -6.57 10.01
CA ASP A 51 17.89 -7.97 10.44
C ASP A 51 16.51 -8.63 10.35
N ASP A 52 15.44 -7.85 10.19
CA ASP A 52 14.08 -8.35 10.09
C ASP A 52 13.83 -8.99 8.71
N PRO A 53 13.56 -10.31 8.64
CA PRO A 53 13.29 -11.00 7.39
C PRO A 53 12.02 -10.48 6.68
N GLY A 54 10.98 -10.09 7.43
CA GLY A 54 9.77 -9.50 6.88
C GLY A 54 10.04 -8.16 6.20
N TYR A 55 10.84 -7.32 6.83
CA TYR A 55 11.26 -6.05 6.24
C TYR A 55 12.08 -6.25 4.96
N ARG A 56 13.01 -7.24 4.94
CA ARG A 56 13.80 -7.55 3.73
C ARG A 56 12.92 -7.96 2.57
N GLN A 57 11.91 -8.80 2.82
CA GLN A 57 10.96 -9.23 1.79
C GLN A 57 10.17 -8.03 1.23
N ILE A 58 9.60 -7.19 2.10
CA ILE A 58 8.87 -5.98 1.67
C ILE A 58 9.81 -5.03 0.92
N GLY A 59 11.04 -4.87 1.39
CA GLY A 59 12.06 -4.05 0.74
C GLY A 59 12.37 -4.51 -0.69
N THR A 60 12.41 -5.82 -0.93
CA THR A 60 12.59 -6.42 -2.26
C THR A 60 11.38 -6.14 -3.14
N LEU A 61 10.16 -6.39 -2.66
CA LEU A 61 8.93 -6.11 -3.41
C LEU A 61 8.83 -4.63 -3.83
N VAL A 62 9.14 -3.71 -2.90
CA VAL A 62 9.12 -2.26 -3.18
C VAL A 62 10.20 -1.89 -4.19
N ARG A 63 11.42 -2.41 -4.07
CA ARG A 63 12.51 -2.15 -5.00
C ARG A 63 12.13 -2.58 -6.42
N ASP A 64 11.64 -3.80 -6.57
CA ASP A 64 11.32 -4.38 -7.87
C ASP A 64 10.12 -3.64 -8.52
N ALA A 65 9.13 -3.27 -7.72
CA ALA A 65 7.99 -2.48 -8.18
C ALA A 65 8.36 -1.03 -8.53
N LEU A 66 9.34 -0.43 -7.86
CA LEU A 66 9.88 0.89 -8.22
C LEU A 66 10.73 0.82 -9.49
N ALA A 67 11.55 -0.21 -9.66
CA ALA A 67 12.35 -0.42 -10.87
C ALA A 67 11.47 -0.52 -12.12
N GLN A 68 10.33 -1.22 -12.04
CA GLN A 68 9.35 -1.27 -13.13
C GLN A 68 8.77 0.11 -13.51
N ARG A 69 8.90 1.11 -12.62
CA ARG A 69 8.45 2.50 -12.84
C ARG A 69 9.59 3.46 -13.16
N GLY A 70 10.78 2.90 -13.45
CA GLY A 70 11.96 3.66 -13.81
C GLY A 70 12.66 4.35 -12.63
N PHE A 71 12.43 3.87 -11.40
CA PHE A 71 13.22 4.31 -10.24
C PHE A 71 14.38 3.35 -10.00
N ASP A 72 15.58 3.88 -9.89
CA ASP A 72 16.79 3.10 -9.69
C ASP A 72 17.30 3.22 -8.26
N ALA A 73 17.57 2.08 -7.62
CA ALA A 73 18.28 2.05 -6.35
C ALA A 73 19.75 2.39 -6.59
N GLN A 74 20.19 3.48 -6.02
CA GLN A 74 21.56 3.99 -6.13
C GLN A 74 22.21 4.02 -4.76
N SER A 75 23.52 3.99 -4.73
CA SER A 75 24.31 4.13 -3.51
C SER A 75 25.09 5.43 -3.57
N GLY A 76 25.10 6.20 -2.47
CA GLY A 76 25.93 7.38 -2.33
C GLY A 76 25.31 8.69 -2.82
N GLN A 77 26.18 9.64 -3.24
CA GLN A 77 25.81 11.04 -3.47
C GLN A 77 24.95 11.30 -4.71
N ASP A 78 24.80 10.33 -5.59
CA ASP A 78 24.04 10.45 -6.84
C ASP A 78 22.54 10.24 -6.66
N ALA A 79 22.12 9.70 -5.52
CA ALA A 79 20.71 9.49 -5.24
C ALA A 79 19.98 10.83 -5.03
N ARG A 80 18.93 11.07 -5.83
CA ARG A 80 18.07 12.25 -5.66
C ARG A 80 17.25 12.17 -4.38
N TYR A 81 16.80 10.98 -4.03
CA TYR A 81 15.93 10.74 -2.89
C TYR A 81 16.53 9.74 -1.91
N ARG A 82 16.15 9.90 -0.64
CA ARG A 82 16.30 8.86 0.38
C ARG A 82 14.91 8.25 0.60
N ARG A 83 14.81 6.93 0.47
CA ARG A 83 13.56 6.21 0.64
C ARG A 83 13.54 5.43 1.95
N ALA A 84 12.55 5.70 2.79
CA ALA A 84 12.25 4.91 3.98
C ALA A 84 10.97 4.08 3.77
N ILE A 85 10.91 2.92 4.42
CA ILE A 85 9.73 2.05 4.48
C ILE A 85 9.33 1.92 5.94
N ALA A 86 8.04 2.09 6.24
CA ALA A 86 7.43 1.66 7.49
C ALA A 86 6.32 0.65 7.18
N TYR A 87 6.33 -0.46 7.90
CA TYR A 87 5.28 -1.48 7.82
C TYR A 87 4.82 -1.85 9.23
N ALA A 88 3.52 -1.92 9.43
CA ALA A 88 2.92 -2.27 10.70
C ALA A 88 1.64 -3.10 10.51
N THR A 89 1.46 -4.08 11.41
CA THR A 89 0.20 -4.81 11.58
C THR A 89 -0.27 -4.58 13.01
N GLN A 90 -1.52 -4.18 13.17
CA GLN A 90 -2.12 -3.91 14.48
C GLN A 90 -3.59 -4.32 14.50
N PRO A 91 -4.16 -4.69 15.66
CA PRO A 91 -5.60 -4.91 15.77
C PRO A 91 -6.36 -3.65 15.37
N ALA A 92 -7.38 -3.79 14.53
CA ALA A 92 -8.17 -2.66 14.02
C ALA A 92 -9.02 -1.97 15.09
N SER A 93 -9.27 -2.62 16.22
CA SER A 93 -9.94 -2.06 17.40
C SER A 93 -9.08 -1.02 18.13
N VAL A 94 -7.76 -1.06 17.95
CA VAL A 94 -6.82 -0.05 18.43
C VAL A 94 -6.73 1.05 17.36
N ALA A 95 -7.85 1.69 17.04
CA ALA A 95 -7.87 2.91 16.27
C ALA A 95 -7.33 4.07 17.12
N GLY A 96 -6.06 3.98 17.47
CA GLY A 96 -5.32 5.16 17.85
C GLY A 96 -5.27 6.04 16.61
N THR A 97 -5.88 7.18 16.64
CA THR A 97 -5.55 8.29 15.78
C THR A 97 -4.05 8.52 15.94
N SER A 98 -3.25 7.89 15.09
CA SER A 98 -1.83 8.23 15.01
C SER A 98 -1.71 9.59 14.33
N GLU A 99 -2.21 10.61 15.01
CA GLU A 99 -1.97 12.03 14.73
C GLU A 99 -0.52 12.41 15.06
N ARG A 100 0.42 11.65 14.55
CA ARG A 100 1.79 12.13 14.43
C ARG A 100 2.11 12.36 12.97
N CYS A 101 1.31 13.16 12.34
CA CYS A 101 1.78 14.00 11.27
C CYS A 101 2.66 15.05 11.94
N GLY A 102 3.97 14.97 11.72
CA GLY A 102 4.92 15.91 12.31
C GLY A 102 4.45 17.35 12.07
N ALA A 103 4.61 18.19 13.07
CA ALA A 103 4.11 19.55 13.21
C ALA A 103 4.60 20.58 12.16
N ALA A 104 5.00 20.16 10.96
CA ALA A 104 5.60 21.05 9.96
C ALA A 104 4.80 21.21 8.66
N SER A 105 3.68 20.55 8.46
CA SER A 105 2.83 20.85 7.31
C SER A 105 1.37 20.51 7.59
N SER A 106 0.55 21.55 7.57
CA SER A 106 -0.91 21.56 7.75
C SER A 106 -1.71 20.91 6.61
N SER A 107 -1.12 20.01 5.86
CA SER A 107 -1.86 19.15 4.95
C SER A 107 -2.46 18.05 5.80
N ALA A 108 -3.76 18.13 6.05
CA ALA A 108 -4.52 17.13 6.78
C ALA A 108 -4.11 15.74 6.31
N CYS A 109 -3.51 14.95 7.21
CA CYS A 109 -3.19 13.56 6.93
C CYS A 109 -4.50 12.79 6.81
N VAL A 110 -5.04 12.72 5.62
CA VAL A 110 -6.21 11.91 5.33
C VAL A 110 -5.77 10.44 5.39
N SER A 111 -6.05 9.77 6.51
CA SER A 111 -5.89 8.33 6.59
C SER A 111 -7.09 7.67 5.88
N VAL A 112 -6.83 7.02 4.77
CA VAL A 112 -7.84 6.23 4.06
C VAL A 112 -7.60 4.77 4.33
N ASP A 113 -8.54 4.16 5.02
CA ASP A 113 -8.50 2.72 5.25
C ASP A 113 -9.22 1.96 4.13
N GLY A 114 -8.73 0.77 3.82
CA GLY A 114 -9.46 -0.20 3.04
C GLY A 114 -10.80 -0.58 3.72
N PRO A 115 -11.78 -1.11 2.98
CA PRO A 115 -13.04 -1.54 3.55
C PRO A 115 -12.81 -2.56 4.67
N ALA A 116 -13.57 -2.43 5.76
CA ALA A 116 -13.55 -3.44 6.80
C ALA A 116 -14.22 -4.72 6.32
N PRO A 117 -13.74 -5.90 6.72
CA PRO A 117 -14.47 -7.13 6.49
C PRO A 117 -15.82 -7.11 7.21
N LEU A 118 -16.78 -7.86 6.69
CA LEU A 118 -18.12 -7.95 7.28
C LEU A 118 -18.04 -8.29 8.77
N ALA A 119 -18.81 -7.57 9.59
CA ALA A 119 -18.91 -7.87 11.01
C ALA A 119 -19.76 -9.14 11.19
N ILE A 120 -19.08 -10.28 11.35
CA ILE A 120 -19.72 -11.58 11.61
C ILE A 120 -19.43 -11.90 13.08
N PRO A 121 -20.46 -12.21 13.91
CA PRO A 121 -20.25 -12.64 15.28
C PRO A 121 -19.29 -13.85 15.32
N PHE A 122 -18.38 -13.86 16.28
CA PHE A 122 -17.38 -14.93 16.50
C PHE A 122 -16.33 -15.12 15.39
N ALA A 123 -16.24 -14.25 14.40
CA ALA A 123 -15.30 -14.38 13.28
C ALA A 123 -13.86 -13.92 13.59
N GLY A 124 -13.54 -13.65 14.85
CA GLY A 124 -12.20 -13.25 15.29
C GLY A 124 -11.91 -11.75 15.12
N ALA A 125 -10.72 -11.35 15.56
CA ALA A 125 -10.25 -9.98 15.48
C ALA A 125 -10.00 -9.55 14.01
N VAL A 126 -10.18 -8.25 13.75
CA VAL A 126 -9.79 -7.63 12.49
C VAL A 126 -8.45 -6.94 12.71
N TYR A 127 -7.52 -7.12 11.78
CA TYR A 127 -6.22 -6.47 11.77
C TYR A 127 -6.15 -5.42 10.67
N ARG A 128 -5.37 -4.39 10.94
CA ARG A 128 -5.03 -3.32 10.00
C ARG A 128 -3.55 -3.44 9.65
N HIS A 129 -3.27 -3.64 8.38
CA HIS A 129 -1.92 -3.67 7.82
C HIS A 129 -1.66 -2.35 7.11
N VAL A 130 -0.55 -1.71 7.41
CA VAL A 130 -0.19 -0.41 6.83
C VAL A 130 1.22 -0.47 6.29
N LEU A 131 1.39 -0.06 5.04
CA LEU A 131 2.68 0.19 4.42
C LEU A 131 2.79 1.68 4.12
N THR A 132 3.85 2.32 4.56
CA THR A 132 4.18 3.71 4.22
C THR A 132 5.53 3.77 3.53
N LEU A 133 5.56 4.44 2.39
CA LEU A 133 6.77 4.80 1.68
C LEU A 133 6.99 6.31 1.81
N LEU A 134 8.17 6.70 2.27
CA LEU A 134 8.58 8.10 2.40
C LEU A 134 9.78 8.34 1.50
N PHE A 135 9.71 9.39 0.69
CA PHE A 135 10.79 9.90 -0.12
C PHE A 135 11.19 11.27 0.39
N VAL A 136 12.42 11.39 0.79
CA VAL A 136 13.05 12.60 1.32
C VAL A 136 14.08 13.07 0.31
N ASP A 137 14.15 14.37 0.04
CA ASP A 137 15.22 14.93 -0.80
C ASP A 137 16.57 14.71 -0.13
N ALA A 138 17.50 14.10 -0.86
CA ALA A 138 18.79 13.69 -0.30
C ALA A 138 19.67 14.87 0.13
N ARG A 139 19.46 16.05 -0.47
CA ARG A 139 20.27 17.26 -0.21
C ARG A 139 19.68 18.11 0.91
N SER A 140 18.37 18.38 0.85
CA SER A 140 17.71 19.27 1.80
C SER A 140 17.16 18.55 3.04
N GLY A 141 16.97 17.23 2.98
CA GLY A 141 16.32 16.47 4.04
C GLY A 141 14.80 16.70 4.12
N ALA A 142 14.22 17.43 3.17
CA ALA A 142 12.78 17.71 3.18
C ALA A 142 11.96 16.51 2.69
N ASP A 143 10.80 16.27 3.30
CA ASP A 143 9.82 15.30 2.83
C ASP A 143 9.29 15.75 1.46
N VAL A 144 9.59 14.98 0.42
CA VAL A 144 9.12 15.27 -0.95
C VAL A 144 7.81 14.57 -1.25
N TYR A 145 7.74 13.29 -0.93
CA TYR A 145 6.56 12.50 -1.22
C TYR A 145 6.37 11.38 -0.20
N ARG A 146 5.14 11.22 0.23
CA ARG A 146 4.73 10.14 1.13
C ARG A 146 3.51 9.46 0.56
N VAL A 147 3.49 8.13 0.55
CA VAL A 147 2.31 7.34 0.23
C VAL A 147 2.12 6.26 1.27
N SER A 148 0.88 6.10 1.71
CA SER A 148 0.47 5.10 2.70
C SER A 148 -0.64 4.25 2.13
N ALA A 149 -0.49 2.93 2.20
CA ALA A 149 -1.52 1.97 1.81
C ALA A 149 -1.97 1.19 3.03
N SER A 150 -3.27 0.99 3.20
CA SER A 150 -3.83 0.25 4.33
C SER A 150 -4.87 -0.78 3.89
N LEU A 151 -4.78 -1.97 4.48
CA LEU A 151 -5.67 -3.11 4.27
C LEU A 151 -6.22 -3.56 5.62
N ARG A 152 -7.47 -4.00 5.64
CA ARG A 152 -8.09 -4.63 6.83
C ARG A 152 -8.57 -6.03 6.48
N ASP A 153 -8.15 -7.00 7.27
CA ASP A 153 -8.63 -8.37 7.20
C ASP A 153 -8.56 -9.08 8.57
N ARG A 154 -8.71 -10.40 8.58
CA ARG A 154 -8.67 -11.21 9.80
C ARG A 154 -7.38 -11.98 10.02
N ASP A 155 -6.43 -11.83 9.12
CA ASP A 155 -5.13 -12.48 9.25
C ASP A 155 -4.15 -11.55 9.98
N ALA A 156 -3.61 -11.98 11.11
CA ALA A 156 -2.59 -11.24 11.86
C ALA A 156 -1.21 -11.28 11.20
N GLY A 157 -1.01 -12.18 10.23
CA GLY A 157 0.27 -12.35 9.55
C GLY A 157 0.60 -11.16 8.65
N SER A 158 1.81 -10.66 8.74
CA SER A 158 2.23 -9.48 7.97
C SER A 158 2.50 -9.79 6.49
N GLN A 159 2.82 -11.03 6.17
CA GLN A 159 3.37 -11.41 4.86
C GLN A 159 2.32 -11.42 3.74
N HIS A 160 1.10 -11.90 4.05
CA HIS A 160 0.05 -12.07 3.04
C HIS A 160 -0.42 -10.73 2.44
N ALA A 161 -0.39 -9.65 3.24
CA ALA A 161 -0.84 -8.33 2.82
C ALA A 161 0.23 -7.53 2.04
N ALA A 162 1.51 -7.91 2.17
CA ALA A 162 2.64 -7.13 1.67
C ALA A 162 2.56 -6.83 0.18
N SER A 163 2.31 -7.83 -0.66
CA SER A 163 2.25 -7.66 -2.12
C SER A 163 1.10 -6.76 -2.56
N ALA A 164 -0.09 -6.89 -1.94
CA ALA A 164 -1.24 -6.05 -2.24
C ALA A 164 -1.01 -4.60 -1.81
N LEU A 165 -0.39 -4.37 -0.65
CA LEU A 165 -0.05 -3.04 -0.15
C LEU A 165 0.99 -2.35 -1.03
N VAL A 166 2.06 -3.05 -1.42
CA VAL A 166 3.09 -2.51 -2.33
C VAL A 166 2.48 -2.17 -3.68
N THR A 167 1.72 -3.08 -4.29
CA THR A 167 1.04 -2.83 -5.57
C THR A 167 0.12 -1.63 -5.47
N SER A 168 -0.66 -1.51 -4.38
CA SER A 168 -1.60 -0.41 -4.19
C SER A 168 -0.92 0.92 -3.94
N ALA A 169 0.12 0.96 -3.10
CA ALA A 169 0.90 2.18 -2.84
C ALA A 169 1.55 2.73 -4.11
N LEU A 170 1.90 1.86 -5.03
CA LEU A 170 2.57 2.20 -6.28
C LEU A 170 1.66 2.13 -7.52
N ALA A 171 0.35 1.89 -7.36
CA ALA A 171 -0.60 1.77 -8.46
C ALA A 171 -0.63 3.02 -9.35
N LYS A 172 -0.45 4.18 -8.73
CA LYS A 172 -0.29 5.47 -9.38
C LYS A 172 0.81 6.23 -8.64
N LEU A 173 1.92 6.50 -9.30
CA LEU A 173 3.05 7.18 -8.67
C LEU A 173 3.49 8.38 -9.53
N PRO A 174 3.24 9.62 -9.05
CA PRO A 174 2.60 9.96 -7.79
C PRO A 174 1.07 9.91 -7.85
N PHE A 175 0.44 9.66 -6.68
CA PHE A 175 -0.95 10.01 -6.46
C PHE A 175 -1.06 11.54 -6.28
N GLY A 176 -2.15 12.14 -6.73
CA GLY A 176 -2.41 13.57 -6.50
C GLY A 176 -2.51 13.92 -5.01
N GLN A 177 -2.27 15.19 -4.68
CA GLN A 177 -2.29 15.65 -3.30
C GLN A 177 -3.71 15.74 -2.72
N GLY A 178 -3.82 15.59 -1.40
CA GLY A 178 -5.02 15.93 -0.61
C GLY A 178 -6.20 14.97 -0.75
N GLY A 179 -6.03 13.86 -1.46
CA GLY A 179 -7.08 12.87 -1.66
C GLY A 179 -6.74 11.50 -1.08
N GLY A 180 -7.80 10.73 -0.89
CA GLY A 180 -7.70 9.30 -0.63
C GLY A 180 -8.19 8.50 -1.84
N TRP A 181 -7.68 7.31 -2.00
CA TRP A 181 -8.05 6.40 -3.09
C TRP A 181 -8.37 5.02 -2.55
N LEU A 182 -9.26 4.33 -3.24
CA LEU A 182 -9.48 2.91 -3.10
C LEU A 182 -8.87 2.20 -4.31
N VAL A 183 -7.90 1.37 -4.06
CA VAL A 183 -7.21 0.57 -5.07
C VAL A 183 -7.67 -0.86 -4.95
N LYS A 184 -8.26 -1.39 -6.02
CA LYS A 184 -8.62 -2.81 -6.11
C LYS A 184 -7.54 -3.54 -6.87
N THR A 185 -7.01 -4.60 -6.27
CA THR A 185 -6.03 -5.49 -6.88
C THR A 185 -6.60 -6.89 -7.00
N LYS A 186 -6.14 -7.65 -7.98
CA LYS A 186 -6.48 -9.07 -8.17
C LYS A 186 -5.18 -9.86 -8.12
N LYS A 187 -5.18 -10.94 -7.35
CA LYS A 187 -4.04 -11.87 -7.29
C LYS A 187 -3.85 -12.49 -8.67
N ASP A 188 -2.63 -12.56 -9.14
CA ASP A 188 -2.28 -13.30 -10.33
C ASP A 188 -2.15 -14.79 -9.99
N ASP A 189 -2.68 -15.66 -10.83
CA ASP A 189 -2.65 -17.10 -10.63
C ASP A 189 -1.21 -17.67 -10.71
N ALA A 190 -0.29 -16.94 -11.33
CA ALA A 190 1.13 -17.30 -11.47
C ALA A 190 1.99 -16.95 -10.24
N GLY A 191 1.42 -16.46 -9.15
CA GLY A 191 2.18 -16.04 -7.95
C GLY A 191 2.98 -14.74 -8.10
N ALA A 192 2.79 -14.04 -9.21
CA ALA A 192 3.37 -12.70 -9.44
C ALA A 192 2.73 -11.63 -8.53
N MET A 193 3.26 -10.42 -8.59
CA MET A 193 2.66 -9.27 -7.91
C MET A 193 1.21 -9.08 -8.39
N PRO A 194 0.26 -8.78 -7.46
CA PRO A 194 -1.13 -8.58 -7.83
C PRO A 194 -1.29 -7.48 -8.88
N GLY A 195 -2.12 -7.72 -9.89
CA GLY A 195 -2.47 -6.72 -10.88
C GLY A 195 -3.45 -5.67 -10.34
N VAL A 196 -3.30 -4.40 -10.74
CA VAL A 196 -4.26 -3.32 -10.41
C VAL A 196 -5.48 -3.45 -11.30
N VAL A 197 -6.66 -3.60 -10.70
CA VAL A 197 -7.96 -3.67 -11.40
C VAL A 197 -8.59 -2.29 -11.53
N SER A 198 -8.57 -1.50 -10.46
CA SER A 198 -9.12 -0.14 -10.48
C SER A 198 -8.50 0.76 -9.42
N VAL A 199 -8.45 2.06 -9.70
CA VAL A 199 -8.11 3.12 -8.77
C VAL A 199 -9.24 4.13 -8.79
N LYS A 200 -9.90 4.35 -7.65
CA LYS A 200 -11.04 5.26 -7.51
C LYS A 200 -10.78 6.23 -6.36
N PRO A 201 -11.23 7.50 -6.45
CA PRO A 201 -11.23 8.37 -5.28
C PRO A 201 -12.03 7.73 -4.14
N ALA A 202 -11.52 7.84 -2.92
CA ALA A 202 -12.29 7.50 -1.74
C ALA A 202 -13.33 8.61 -1.52
N ALA A 203 -14.55 8.23 -1.11
CA ALA A 203 -15.54 9.23 -0.74
C ALA A 203 -15.01 10.06 0.44
N ALA A 204 -15.14 11.37 0.35
CA ALA A 204 -14.88 12.25 1.48
C ALA A 204 -15.88 11.88 2.61
N ARG A 205 -15.35 11.61 3.81
CA ARG A 205 -16.17 11.38 5.01
C ARG A 205 -16.23 12.65 5.81
#